data_9e8689c15ce8f5673ed34bba2a7d079d
#
_entry.id   9e8689c15ce8f5673ed34bba2a7d079d
#
_cell.length_a   1.000
_cell.length_b   1.000
_cell.length_c   1.000
_cell.angle_alpha   90.00
_cell.angle_beta   90.00
_cell.angle_gamma   90.00
#
_symmetry.space_group_name_H-M   'P 1'
#
loop_
_entity.id
_entity.type
_entity.pdbx_description
1 polymer ?
#
loop_
_entity_poly.entity_id
_entity_poly.type
_entity_poly.pdbx_seq_one_letter_code
_entity_poly.pdbx_strand_id
1 'polypeptide(L)'
;MPEKPRIFLGSSGKQEKLIQALTRGLGDIANVEPWTTTFNPGVSTLERLLELTREVDFAAFVFAEDDWTTSPSTASRIESSQAAPRDNVVFEAGLFGGVLGMRRTFILHANGAKLPTDLLGLTCVRYPGEMTAAEMRVMNQKLRKAIESEGRLQR
;
A
#
# COMPACT_ATOMS: atom_id res chain seq x y z
N MET A 1 24.92 15.16 1.82
CA MET A 1 24.11 14.05 1.32
C MET A 1 22.64 14.45 1.35
N PRO A 2 21.93 14.34 0.22
CA PRO A 2 20.50 14.57 0.27
C PRO A 2 19.84 13.52 1.17
N GLU A 3 18.87 13.94 1.95
CA GLU A 3 18.07 13.05 2.76
C GLU A 3 17.27 12.09 1.86
N LYS A 4 17.19 10.84 2.28
CA LYS A 4 16.37 9.85 1.58
C LYS A 4 14.89 10.22 1.66
N PRO A 5 14.11 9.98 0.60
CA PRO A 5 12.67 10.12 0.68
C PRO A 5 12.07 9.18 1.73
N ARG A 6 10.94 9.58 2.28
CA ARG A 6 10.20 8.79 3.26
C ARG A 6 9.02 8.12 2.57
N ILE A 7 8.82 6.84 2.82
CA ILE A 7 7.69 6.09 2.26
C ILE A 7 6.89 5.41 3.38
N PHE A 8 5.57 5.59 3.36
CA PHE A 8 4.65 4.89 4.23
C PHE A 8 4.21 3.57 3.59
N LEU A 9 4.24 2.48 4.35
CA LEU A 9 3.73 1.18 3.90
C LEU A 9 2.50 0.80 4.71
N GLY A 10 1.38 0.66 4.04
CA GLY A 10 0.10 0.26 4.62
C GLY A 10 -0.30 -1.16 4.20
N SER A 11 -0.76 -1.96 5.15
CA SER A 11 -1.28 -3.30 4.90
C SER A 11 -2.16 -3.79 6.05
N SER A 12 -2.89 -4.87 5.84
CA SER A 12 -3.47 -5.61 6.94
C SER A 12 -2.38 -6.33 7.75
N GLY A 13 -2.67 -6.71 8.99
CA GLY A 13 -1.75 -7.48 9.81
C GLY A 13 -1.36 -8.84 9.23
N LYS A 14 -2.16 -9.36 8.31
CA LYS A 14 -1.89 -10.63 7.62
C LYS A 14 -0.72 -10.56 6.62
N GLN A 15 -0.28 -9.34 6.24
CA GLN A 15 0.74 -9.12 5.22
C GLN A 15 2.09 -8.68 5.80
N GLU A 16 2.35 -8.98 7.05
CA GLU A 16 3.56 -8.53 7.75
C GLU A 16 4.85 -8.98 7.06
N LYS A 17 4.90 -10.20 6.56
CA LYS A 17 6.08 -10.73 5.85
C LYS A 17 6.40 -9.94 4.59
N LEU A 18 5.36 -9.57 3.84
CA LEU A 18 5.52 -8.76 2.62
C LEU A 18 6.03 -7.35 2.98
N ILE A 19 5.48 -6.74 4.01
CA ILE A 19 5.93 -5.44 4.50
C ILE A 19 7.39 -5.48 4.95
N GLN A 20 7.81 -6.52 5.66
CA GLN A 20 9.20 -6.69 6.07
C GLN A 20 10.13 -6.83 4.87
N ALA A 21 9.72 -7.59 3.86
CA ALA A 21 10.51 -7.76 2.63
C ALA A 21 10.65 -6.46 1.84
N LEU A 22 9.57 -5.67 1.74
CA LEU A 22 9.60 -4.35 1.12
C LEU A 22 10.51 -3.40 1.90
N THR A 23 10.42 -3.39 3.21
CA THR A 23 11.25 -2.55 4.07
C THR A 23 12.73 -2.84 3.84
N ARG A 24 13.12 -4.12 3.78
CA ARG A 24 14.50 -4.50 3.49
C ARG A 24 14.92 -4.11 2.07
N GLY A 25 14.03 -4.30 1.11
CA GLY A 25 14.34 -4.05 -0.30
C GLY A 25 14.43 -2.58 -0.69
N LEU A 26 13.85 -1.68 0.09
CA LEU A 26 13.82 -0.24 -0.18
C LEU A 26 14.71 0.58 0.77
N GLY A 27 15.23 -0.03 1.84
CA GLY A 27 15.91 0.69 2.91
C GLY A 27 17.19 1.42 2.50
N ASP A 28 17.82 1.04 1.40
CA ASP A 28 18.99 1.74 0.86
C ASP A 28 18.65 3.06 0.15
N ILE A 29 17.43 3.17 -0.41
CA ILE A 29 17.00 4.37 -1.16
C ILE A 29 15.92 5.19 -0.48
N ALA A 30 15.23 4.66 0.52
CA ALA A 30 14.14 5.33 1.20
C ALA A 30 14.11 5.01 2.69
N ASN A 31 13.61 5.93 3.48
CA ASN A 31 13.26 5.68 4.87
C ASN A 31 11.85 5.12 4.91
N VAL A 32 11.73 3.85 5.24
CA VAL A 32 10.45 3.14 5.25
C VAL A 32 9.80 3.28 6.61
N GLU A 33 8.54 3.67 6.63
CA GLU A 33 7.72 3.81 7.84
C GLU A 33 6.52 2.88 7.78
N PRO A 34 6.65 1.63 8.30
CA PRO A 34 5.50 0.73 8.41
C PRO A 34 4.52 1.26 9.46
N TRP A 35 3.22 1.13 9.18
CA TRP A 35 2.16 1.64 10.05
C TRP A 35 2.28 1.18 11.51
N THR A 36 2.68 -0.06 11.73
CA THR A 36 2.79 -0.65 13.07
C THR A 36 3.77 0.06 14.00
N THR A 37 4.75 0.78 13.45
CA THR A 37 5.79 1.48 14.23
C THR A 37 5.51 2.96 14.44
N THR A 38 4.49 3.51 13.79
CA THR A 38 4.20 4.95 13.82
C THR A 38 3.05 5.33 14.73
N PHE A 39 2.42 4.36 15.37
CA PHE A 39 1.29 4.59 16.26
C PHE A 39 1.73 5.19 17.60
N ASN A 40 1.16 6.34 17.95
CA ASN A 40 1.38 7.00 19.23
C ASN A 40 0.16 6.89 20.14
N PRO A 41 0.28 6.36 21.36
CA PRO A 41 -0.83 6.36 22.31
C PRO A 41 -1.34 7.77 22.60
N GLY A 42 -2.66 7.93 22.64
CA GLY A 42 -3.28 9.21 22.98
C GLY A 42 -3.64 10.10 21.80
N VAL A 43 -3.22 9.73 20.58
CA VAL A 43 -3.62 10.41 19.34
C VAL A 43 -4.56 9.47 18.58
N SER A 44 -5.65 9.99 18.00
CA SER A 44 -6.53 9.15 17.20
C SER A 44 -5.79 8.63 15.96
N THR A 45 -6.16 7.42 15.53
CA THR A 45 -5.57 6.81 14.34
C THR A 45 -5.70 7.71 13.11
N LEU A 46 -6.85 8.34 12.92
CA LEU A 46 -7.06 9.25 11.79
C LEU A 46 -6.17 10.49 11.86
N GLU A 47 -6.05 11.10 13.03
CA GLU A 47 -5.16 12.25 13.22
C GLU A 47 -3.72 11.92 12.89
N ARG A 48 -3.25 10.75 13.35
CA ARG A 48 -1.88 10.29 13.03
C ARG A 48 -1.69 10.02 11.55
N LEU A 49 -2.68 9.43 10.88
CA LEU A 49 -2.65 9.24 9.43
C LEU A 49 -2.58 10.57 8.68
N LEU A 50 -3.36 11.56 9.11
CA LEU A 50 -3.32 12.89 8.50
C LEU A 50 -1.96 13.57 8.67
N GLU A 51 -1.33 13.44 9.83
CA GLU A 51 0.03 13.91 10.05
C GLU A 51 1.02 13.23 9.10
N LEU A 52 0.95 11.91 8.98
CA LEU A 52 1.82 11.12 8.11
C LEU A 52 1.71 11.53 6.64
N THR A 53 0.52 11.88 6.16
CA THR A 53 0.34 12.35 4.78
C THR A 53 1.17 13.60 4.47
N ARG A 54 1.49 14.38 5.50
CA ARG A 54 2.29 15.61 5.37
C ARG A 54 3.78 15.37 5.58
N GLU A 55 4.16 14.25 6.16
CA GLU A 55 5.54 13.92 6.52
C GLU A 55 6.23 13.05 5.47
N VAL A 56 5.48 12.22 4.75
CA VAL A 56 6.05 11.27 3.79
C VAL A 56 6.05 11.81 2.37
N ASP A 57 6.94 11.27 1.56
CA ASP A 57 7.08 11.62 0.14
C ASP A 57 6.32 10.64 -0.76
N PHE A 58 6.12 9.42 -0.28
CA PHE A 58 5.44 8.32 -0.99
C PHE A 58 4.62 7.49 -0.02
N ALA A 59 3.67 6.75 -0.57
CA ALA A 59 2.93 5.73 0.16
C ALA A 59 2.67 4.51 -0.74
N ALA A 60 2.75 3.33 -0.17
CA ALA A 60 2.40 2.08 -0.87
C ALA A 60 1.47 1.25 0.01
N PHE A 61 0.45 0.69 -0.60
CA PHE A 61 -0.59 -0.07 0.09
C PHE A 61 -0.73 -1.46 -0.51
N VAL A 62 -0.73 -2.47 0.34
CA VAL A 62 -0.89 -3.87 -0.06
C VAL A 62 -2.38 -4.21 -0.10
N PHE A 63 -2.91 -4.39 -1.29
CA PHE A 63 -4.27 -4.84 -1.54
C PHE A 63 -4.26 -6.34 -1.75
N ALA A 64 -4.35 -7.07 -0.65
CA ALA A 64 -4.27 -8.53 -0.63
C ALA A 64 -5.65 -9.16 -0.44
N GLU A 65 -5.70 -10.47 -0.47
CA GLU A 65 -6.92 -11.25 -0.20
C GLU A 65 -7.12 -11.41 1.31
N ASP A 66 -7.35 -10.28 2.01
CA ASP A 66 -7.43 -10.24 3.47
C ASP A 66 -8.80 -10.65 4.00
N ASP A 67 -9.85 -10.14 3.38
CA ASP A 67 -11.23 -10.33 3.77
C ASP A 67 -12.05 -10.81 2.58
N TRP A 68 -13.18 -11.44 2.85
CA TRP A 68 -14.10 -11.91 1.81
C TRP A 68 -15.39 -11.13 1.86
N THR A 69 -15.82 -10.62 0.72
CA THR A 69 -17.10 -9.94 0.57
C THR A 69 -18.07 -10.84 -0.16
N THR A 70 -19.33 -10.85 0.28
CA THR A 70 -20.40 -11.61 -0.34
C THR A 70 -21.39 -10.65 -0.96
N SER A 71 -21.66 -10.82 -2.27
CA SER A 71 -22.70 -10.06 -2.95
C SER A 71 -24.09 -10.52 -2.46
N PRO A 72 -25.06 -9.62 -2.30
CA PRO A 72 -26.43 -9.97 -1.92
C PRO A 72 -27.23 -10.65 -3.06
N SER A 73 -26.60 -11.15 -4.10
CA SER A 73 -27.25 -11.87 -5.18
C SER A 73 -27.94 -13.12 -4.68
N THR A 74 -29.22 -13.30 -5.03
CA THR A 74 -30.04 -14.45 -4.65
C THR A 74 -29.81 -15.68 -5.53
N ALA A 75 -29.09 -15.56 -6.65
CA ALA A 75 -28.99 -16.59 -7.66
C ALA A 75 -27.94 -17.68 -7.36
N SER A 76 -26.87 -17.36 -6.63
CA SER A 76 -25.85 -18.34 -6.23
C SER A 76 -25.03 -17.82 -5.07
N ARG A 77 -25.07 -18.52 -3.93
CA ARG A 77 -24.42 -18.08 -2.69
C ARG A 77 -22.91 -18.27 -2.70
N ILE A 78 -22.40 -19.22 -3.46
CA ILE A 78 -20.98 -19.60 -3.45
C ILE A 78 -20.20 -18.76 -4.46
N GLU A 79 -20.81 -18.42 -5.60
CA GLU A 79 -20.18 -17.71 -6.69
C GLU A 79 -20.11 -16.20 -6.48
N SER A 80 -20.79 -15.66 -5.45
CA SER A 80 -20.83 -14.24 -5.16
C SER A 80 -19.76 -13.77 -4.18
N SER A 81 -18.96 -14.67 -3.61
CA SER A 81 -17.87 -14.32 -2.70
C SER A 81 -16.63 -13.87 -3.48
N GLN A 82 -16.05 -12.74 -3.09
CA GLN A 82 -14.83 -12.23 -3.68
C GLN A 82 -13.86 -11.81 -2.58
N ALA A 83 -12.58 -12.15 -2.77
CA ALA A 83 -11.51 -11.67 -1.91
C ALA A 83 -11.35 -10.15 -2.06
N ALA A 84 -11.11 -9.48 -0.96
CA ALA A 84 -10.95 -8.03 -0.90
C ALA A 84 -9.83 -7.65 0.07
N PRO A 85 -9.16 -6.51 -0.14
CA PRO A 85 -8.28 -5.96 0.88
C PRO A 85 -9.09 -5.51 2.08
N ARG A 86 -8.42 -5.34 3.23
CA ARG A 86 -9.05 -4.80 4.42
C ARG A 86 -9.55 -3.38 4.16
N ASP A 87 -10.74 -3.06 4.65
CA ASP A 87 -11.40 -1.76 4.43
C ASP A 87 -10.54 -0.57 4.89
N ASN A 88 -9.85 -0.68 6.02
CA ASN A 88 -8.95 0.36 6.51
C ASN A 88 -7.80 0.64 5.53
N VAL A 89 -7.26 -0.39 4.89
CA VAL A 89 -6.19 -0.22 3.90
C VAL A 89 -6.70 0.54 2.67
N VAL A 90 -7.92 0.25 2.23
CA VAL A 90 -8.57 0.96 1.12
C VAL A 90 -8.78 2.43 1.46
N PHE A 91 -9.27 2.72 2.66
CA PHE A 91 -9.45 4.08 3.16
C PHE A 91 -8.12 4.85 3.20
N GLU A 92 -7.08 4.25 3.76
CA GLU A 92 -5.76 4.85 3.85
C GLU A 92 -5.18 5.16 2.47
N ALA A 93 -5.33 4.25 1.51
CA ALA A 93 -4.87 4.46 0.13
C ALA A 93 -5.55 5.67 -0.50
N GLY A 94 -6.84 5.84 -0.30
CA GLY A 94 -7.58 7.01 -0.77
C GLY A 94 -7.11 8.30 -0.11
N LEU A 95 -6.87 8.27 1.19
CA LEU A 95 -6.40 9.41 1.96
C LEU A 95 -5.02 9.89 1.48
N PHE A 96 -4.05 8.99 1.41
CA PHE A 96 -2.69 9.32 0.95
C PHE A 96 -2.69 9.70 -0.54
N GLY A 97 -3.46 9.01 -1.36
CA GLY A 97 -3.58 9.33 -2.78
C GLY A 97 -4.13 10.73 -3.04
N GLY A 98 -5.07 11.17 -2.20
CA GLY A 98 -5.63 12.52 -2.26
C GLY A 98 -4.63 13.62 -1.91
N VAL A 99 -3.69 13.33 -1.02
CA VAL A 99 -2.67 14.31 -0.58
C VAL A 99 -1.42 14.24 -1.45
N LEU A 100 -0.89 13.04 -1.71
CA LEU A 100 0.39 12.85 -2.40
C LEU A 100 0.25 12.83 -3.93
N GLY A 101 -0.92 12.48 -4.43
CA GLY A 101 -1.16 12.33 -5.85
C GLY A 101 -0.83 10.94 -6.40
N MET A 102 -1.20 10.73 -7.66
CA MET A 102 -1.16 9.43 -8.32
C MET A 102 0.25 8.89 -8.55
N ARG A 103 1.23 9.76 -8.76
CA ARG A 103 2.62 9.36 -9.02
C ARG A 103 3.38 8.95 -7.77
N ARG A 104 2.85 9.26 -6.59
CA ARG A 104 3.50 9.04 -5.30
C ARG A 104 2.76 8.05 -4.41
N THR A 105 1.67 7.49 -4.91
CA THR A 105 0.85 6.51 -4.18
C THR A 105 0.76 5.23 -5.01
N PHE A 106 1.23 4.13 -4.43
CA PHE A 106 1.32 2.85 -5.13
C PHE A 106 0.36 1.85 -4.51
N ILE A 107 -0.28 1.08 -5.36
CA ILE A 107 -1.12 -0.04 -4.97
C ILE A 107 -0.41 -1.34 -5.36
N LEU A 108 -0.07 -2.15 -4.37
CA LEU A 108 0.50 -3.48 -4.56
C LEU A 108 -0.65 -4.47 -4.52
N HIS A 109 -1.12 -4.86 -5.69
CA HIS A 109 -2.40 -5.53 -5.87
C HIS A 109 -2.22 -7.04 -6.11
N ALA A 110 -2.69 -7.85 -5.16
CA ALA A 110 -2.81 -9.30 -5.37
C ALA A 110 -3.86 -9.59 -6.44
N ASN A 111 -3.55 -10.51 -7.37
CA ASN A 111 -4.40 -10.76 -8.53
C ASN A 111 -5.85 -11.13 -8.18
N GLY A 112 -6.07 -11.84 -7.07
CA GLY A 112 -7.40 -12.25 -6.65
C GLY A 112 -8.18 -11.24 -5.81
N ALA A 113 -7.56 -10.15 -5.39
CA ALA A 113 -8.20 -9.16 -4.53
C ALA A 113 -8.97 -8.13 -5.36
N LYS A 114 -10.13 -7.71 -4.84
CA LYS A 114 -10.92 -6.65 -5.45
C LYS A 114 -10.18 -5.32 -5.41
N LEU A 115 -10.18 -4.59 -6.52
CA LEU A 115 -9.66 -3.24 -6.60
C LEU A 115 -10.82 -2.25 -6.82
N PRO A 116 -11.00 -1.26 -5.93
CA PRO A 116 -11.97 -0.20 -6.17
C PRO A 116 -11.70 0.53 -7.50
N THR A 117 -12.75 0.75 -8.28
CA THR A 117 -12.60 1.33 -9.63
C THR A 117 -12.01 2.73 -9.63
N ASP A 118 -12.30 3.51 -8.58
CA ASP A 118 -11.77 4.88 -8.44
C ASP A 118 -10.26 4.93 -8.18
N LEU A 119 -9.67 3.82 -7.75
CA LEU A 119 -8.23 3.71 -7.54
C LEU A 119 -7.44 3.26 -8.77
N LEU A 120 -8.09 3.00 -9.89
CA LEU A 120 -7.43 2.56 -11.13
C LEU A 120 -6.45 3.59 -11.69
N GLY A 121 -6.60 4.86 -11.33
CA GLY A 121 -5.67 5.92 -11.72
C GLY A 121 -4.36 5.94 -10.96
N LEU A 122 -4.26 5.25 -9.83
CA LEU A 122 -3.02 5.14 -9.06
C LEU A 122 -2.07 4.12 -9.71
N THR A 123 -0.78 4.25 -9.39
CA THR A 123 0.22 3.30 -9.90
C THR A 123 0.02 1.93 -9.24
N CYS A 124 -0.44 0.96 -10.02
CA CYS A 124 -0.67 -0.40 -9.55
C CYS A 124 0.45 -1.34 -9.97
N VAL A 125 0.97 -2.09 -9.00
CA VAL A 125 1.89 -3.20 -9.22
C VAL A 125 1.16 -4.47 -8.86
N ARG A 126 0.84 -5.29 -9.86
CA ARG A 126 0.15 -6.57 -9.65
C ARG A 126 1.14 -7.65 -9.25
N TYR A 127 0.69 -8.57 -8.42
CA TYR A 127 1.46 -9.74 -8.03
C TYR A 127 0.54 -10.95 -7.84
N PRO A 128 1.03 -12.19 -8.00
CA PRO A 128 0.26 -13.38 -7.65
C PRO A 128 0.05 -13.47 -6.14
N GLY A 129 -0.93 -14.24 -5.68
CA GLY A 129 -1.29 -14.34 -4.26
C GLY A 129 -0.15 -14.78 -3.34
N GLU A 130 0.78 -15.58 -3.85
CA GLU A 130 2.01 -15.95 -3.16
C GLU A 130 3.22 -15.33 -3.85
N MET A 131 4.07 -14.67 -3.07
CA MET A 131 5.24 -13.98 -3.60
C MET A 131 6.47 -14.88 -3.55
N THR A 132 7.04 -15.16 -4.71
CA THR A 132 8.38 -15.76 -4.80
C THR A 132 9.46 -14.68 -4.62
N ALA A 133 10.70 -15.11 -4.36
CA ALA A 133 11.84 -14.18 -4.29
C ALA A 133 12.04 -13.40 -5.59
N ALA A 134 11.79 -14.04 -6.75
CA ALA A 134 11.89 -13.38 -8.05
C ALA A 134 10.83 -12.28 -8.23
N GLU A 135 9.59 -12.57 -7.85
CA GLU A 135 8.48 -11.60 -7.90
C GLU A 135 8.71 -10.43 -6.96
N MET A 136 9.25 -10.70 -5.77
CA MET A 136 9.62 -9.66 -4.82
C MET A 136 10.68 -8.72 -5.38
N ARG A 137 11.68 -9.25 -6.07
CA ARG A 137 12.69 -8.44 -6.75
C ARG A 137 12.08 -7.55 -7.82
N VAL A 138 11.17 -8.08 -8.62
CA VAL A 138 10.47 -7.29 -9.66
C VAL A 138 9.65 -6.17 -9.04
N MET A 139 8.93 -6.46 -7.97
CA MET A 139 8.13 -5.46 -7.25
C MET A 139 9.03 -4.35 -6.68
N ASN A 140 10.11 -4.72 -5.99
CA ASN A 140 11.07 -3.77 -5.45
C ASN A 140 11.68 -2.90 -6.55
N GLN A 141 12.05 -3.47 -7.69
CA GLN A 141 12.60 -2.72 -8.81
C GLN A 141 11.62 -1.67 -9.35
N LYS A 142 10.36 -2.02 -9.49
CA LYS A 142 9.32 -1.08 -9.95
C LYS A 142 9.13 0.07 -8.98
N LEU A 143 9.09 -0.20 -7.68
CA LEU A 143 8.98 0.84 -6.65
C LEU A 143 10.23 1.72 -6.61
N ARG A 144 11.42 1.12 -6.65
CA ARG A 144 12.68 1.86 -6.67
C ARG A 144 12.76 2.81 -7.85
N LYS A 145 12.41 2.35 -9.04
CA LYS A 145 12.41 3.17 -10.26
C LYS A 145 11.46 4.36 -10.12
N ALA A 146 10.27 4.16 -9.58
CA ALA A 146 9.31 5.23 -9.39
C ALA A 146 9.79 6.24 -8.33
N ILE A 147 10.33 5.77 -7.21
CA ILE A 147 10.86 6.61 -6.14
C ILE A 147 12.05 7.45 -6.65
N GLU A 148 12.98 6.85 -7.36
CA GLU A 148 14.15 7.53 -7.91
C GLU A 148 13.77 8.56 -8.97
N SER A 149 12.76 8.24 -9.79
CA SER A 149 12.26 9.14 -10.83
C SER A 149 11.60 10.40 -10.27
N GLU A 150 10.78 10.26 -9.23
CA GLU A 150 10.04 11.39 -8.64
C GLU A 150 10.84 12.15 -7.59
N GLY A 151 11.72 11.48 -6.85
CA GLY A 151 12.48 12.09 -5.76
C GLY A 151 11.61 12.57 -4.60
N ARG A 152 12.19 13.35 -3.68
CA ARG A 152 11.45 13.90 -2.54
C ARG A 152 10.40 14.92 -2.99
N LEU A 153 9.29 14.94 -2.26
CA LEU A 153 8.24 15.92 -2.48
C LEU A 153 8.74 17.32 -2.09
N GLN A 154 8.62 18.25 -3.00
CA GLN A 154 8.92 19.67 -2.73
C GLN A 154 7.72 20.28 -1.99
N ARG A 155 7.93 20.78 -0.77
CA ARG A 155 6.91 21.45 0.05
C ARG A 155 7.21 22.93 0.20
#